data_eade8009eaf3a3b45996fbf5597402d7
#
_entry.id   eade8009eaf3a3b45996fbf5597402d7
#
_cell.length_a   1.000
_cell.length_b   1.000
_cell.length_c   1.000
_cell.angle_alpha   90.00
_cell.angle_beta   90.00
_cell.angle_gamma   90.00
#
_symmetry.space_group_name_H-M   'P 1'
#
loop_
_entity.id
_entity.type
_entity.pdbx_description
1 polymer ?
#
loop_
_entity_poly.entity_id
_entity_poly.type
_entity_poly.pdbx_seq_one_letter_code
_entity_poly.pdbx_strand_id
1 'polypeptide(L)'
;MRTRTRSARARWRLACGAAAAAGALTAAAGTGVAAAGELPITQQVQQQDQWCWAASGLTIAKYFGVGNVSQNDFCNLARGYPRGGYCPNQAGQLQWDQRAFQALGLSPGYVSGPLSFQGVESEIDGRRPVQTGIYWSAGGGHSQVIYGYDPYSRTISYGDPWPSSPRYSEMAYSSYVSNYQFQWAQALSGIGG
;
A
#
# COMPACT_ATOMS: atom_id res chain seq x y z
N MET A 1 -56.88 -45.33 75.37
CA MET A 1 -55.59 -44.79 74.88
C MET A 1 -55.64 -44.78 73.34
N ARG A 2 -55.76 -43.54 72.76
CA ARG A 2 -55.85 -43.36 71.29
C ARG A 2 -54.59 -42.62 70.85
N THR A 3 -53.77 -43.28 70.08
CA THR A 3 -52.60 -42.70 69.42
C THR A 3 -53.02 -42.18 68.07
N ARG A 4 -52.84 -40.90 67.81
CA ARG A 4 -53.07 -40.25 66.52
C ARG A 4 -51.80 -40.29 65.71
N THR A 5 -51.82 -40.99 64.57
CA THR A 5 -50.77 -40.90 63.56
C THR A 5 -50.94 -39.66 62.71
N ARG A 6 -49.94 -38.83 62.68
CA ARG A 6 -49.86 -37.65 61.78
C ARG A 6 -49.29 -38.06 60.43
N SER A 7 -50.05 -37.89 59.40
CA SER A 7 -49.60 -38.08 58.03
C SER A 7 -48.69 -36.94 57.59
N ALA A 8 -47.49 -37.20 57.18
CA ALA A 8 -46.57 -36.27 56.57
C ALA A 8 -46.92 -36.09 55.09
N ARG A 9 -47.29 -34.89 54.71
CA ARG A 9 -47.48 -34.53 53.28
C ARG A 9 -46.11 -34.29 52.66
N ALA A 10 -45.73 -35.12 51.72
CA ALA A 10 -44.55 -34.94 50.86
C ALA A 10 -44.80 -33.76 49.90
N ARG A 11 -44.02 -32.68 50.00
CA ARG A 11 -43.99 -31.57 49.05
C ARG A 11 -43.03 -31.93 47.93
N TRP A 12 -43.56 -32.21 46.77
CA TRP A 12 -42.75 -32.37 45.54
C TRP A 12 -42.33 -31.00 45.09
N ARG A 13 -41.02 -30.75 45.09
CA ARG A 13 -40.40 -29.58 44.46
C ARG A 13 -40.03 -29.98 43.04
N LEU A 14 -40.69 -29.36 42.04
CA LEU A 14 -40.31 -29.40 40.65
C LEU A 14 -39.01 -28.59 40.49
N ALA A 15 -37.90 -29.27 40.20
CA ALA A 15 -36.67 -28.66 39.80
C ALA A 15 -36.72 -28.41 38.29
N CYS A 16 -36.82 -27.17 37.86
CA CYS A 16 -36.65 -26.79 36.48
C CYS A 16 -35.15 -26.84 36.14
N GLY A 17 -34.74 -27.86 35.44
CA GLY A 17 -33.42 -27.97 34.84
C GLY A 17 -33.35 -27.09 33.63
N ALA A 18 -32.59 -26.00 33.67
CA ALA A 18 -32.22 -25.21 32.47
C ALA A 18 -31.12 -25.97 31.73
N ALA A 19 -31.47 -26.53 30.59
CA ALA A 19 -30.46 -27.08 29.66
C ALA A 19 -29.78 -25.88 28.94
N ALA A 20 -28.54 -25.59 29.31
CA ALA A 20 -27.70 -24.67 28.59
C ALA A 20 -27.23 -25.34 27.29
N ALA A 21 -27.85 -24.98 26.18
CA ALA A 21 -27.34 -25.33 24.86
C ALA A 21 -26.10 -24.50 24.59
N ALA A 22 -24.92 -25.09 24.69
CA ALA A 22 -23.64 -24.51 24.23
C ALA A 22 -23.67 -24.51 22.70
N GLY A 23 -24.08 -23.39 22.11
CA GLY A 23 -23.94 -23.14 20.67
C GLY A 23 -22.47 -22.94 20.35
N ALA A 24 -21.86 -23.91 19.67
CA ALA A 24 -20.54 -23.72 19.06
C ALA A 24 -20.70 -22.70 17.93
N LEU A 25 -20.23 -21.46 18.16
CA LEU A 25 -20.02 -20.48 17.11
C LEU A 25 -18.83 -20.97 16.26
N THR A 26 -19.09 -21.69 15.17
CA THR A 26 -18.13 -21.88 14.11
C THR A 26 -17.95 -20.52 13.42
N ALA A 27 -16.86 -19.82 13.77
CA ALA A 27 -16.37 -18.71 12.97
C ALA A 27 -16.00 -19.26 11.59
N ALA A 28 -16.88 -19.11 10.62
CA ALA A 28 -16.52 -19.28 9.21
C ALA A 28 -15.47 -18.22 8.92
N ALA A 29 -14.20 -18.62 8.78
CA ALA A 29 -13.19 -17.79 8.18
C ALA A 29 -13.61 -17.58 6.73
N GLY A 30 -14.39 -16.53 6.49
CA GLY A 30 -14.69 -16.08 5.16
C GLY A 30 -13.33 -15.71 4.53
N THR A 31 -12.92 -16.40 3.48
CA THR A 31 -11.90 -15.92 2.58
C THR A 31 -12.51 -14.68 1.91
N GLY A 32 -12.37 -13.53 2.57
CA GLY A 32 -12.76 -12.26 1.98
C GLY A 32 -11.94 -12.10 0.71
N VAL A 33 -12.61 -12.09 -0.44
CA VAL A 33 -11.98 -11.68 -1.69
C VAL A 33 -11.56 -10.23 -1.47
N ALA A 34 -10.27 -9.95 -1.62
CA ALA A 34 -9.78 -8.58 -1.51
C ALA A 34 -10.58 -7.70 -2.47
N ALA A 35 -11.10 -6.59 -1.99
CA ALA A 35 -11.80 -5.63 -2.84
C ALA A 35 -10.76 -4.88 -3.67
N ALA A 36 -11.10 -4.53 -4.91
CA ALA A 36 -10.31 -3.59 -5.70
C ALA A 36 -10.06 -2.31 -4.89
N GLY A 37 -8.83 -1.84 -4.87
CA GLY A 37 -8.43 -0.68 -4.08
C GLY A 37 -7.63 0.32 -4.89
N GLU A 38 -7.94 1.62 -4.73
CA GLU A 38 -7.15 2.71 -5.27
C GLU A 38 -6.90 3.78 -4.20
N LEU A 39 -5.68 4.31 -4.18
CA LEU A 39 -5.29 5.41 -3.31
C LEU A 39 -5.44 6.73 -4.08
N PRO A 40 -5.99 7.79 -3.45
CA PRO A 40 -6.22 9.08 -4.11
C PRO A 40 -4.90 9.87 -4.26
N ILE A 41 -3.97 9.36 -5.04
CA ILE A 41 -2.74 10.08 -5.34
C ILE A 41 -2.98 11.21 -6.36
N THR A 42 -2.11 12.21 -6.35
CA THR A 42 -2.02 13.21 -7.41
C THR A 42 -0.64 13.11 -8.06
N GLN A 43 -0.57 12.34 -9.14
CA GLN A 43 0.70 12.09 -9.82
C GLN A 43 1.30 13.38 -10.37
N GLN A 44 2.51 13.70 -9.91
CA GLN A 44 3.26 14.87 -10.34
C GLN A 44 3.91 14.64 -11.71
N VAL A 45 3.91 15.68 -12.53
CA VAL A 45 4.70 15.71 -13.79
C VAL A 45 6.15 16.01 -13.45
N GLN A 46 7.09 15.26 -14.02
CA GLN A 46 8.50 15.57 -13.83
C GLN A 46 8.87 16.91 -14.50
N GLN A 47 9.64 17.72 -13.78
CA GLN A 47 10.02 19.07 -14.21
C GLN A 47 11.35 19.10 -14.99
N GLN A 48 12.12 18.02 -14.94
CA GLN A 48 13.37 17.81 -15.67
C GLN A 48 13.37 16.41 -16.29
N ASP A 49 14.10 16.21 -17.37
CA ASP A 49 14.11 14.96 -18.14
C ASP A 49 14.53 13.72 -17.33
N GLN A 50 15.37 13.92 -16.31
CA GLN A 50 15.88 12.83 -15.47
C GLN A 50 15.21 12.74 -14.10
N TRP A 51 14.12 13.50 -13.86
CA TRP A 51 13.50 13.61 -12.54
C TRP A 51 12.25 12.75 -12.34
N CYS A 52 12.09 11.67 -13.11
CA CYS A 52 10.99 10.73 -12.91
C CYS A 52 10.93 10.21 -11.46
N TRP A 53 12.09 9.89 -10.89
CA TRP A 53 12.21 9.45 -9.50
C TRP A 53 11.76 10.52 -8.51
N ALA A 54 12.20 11.77 -8.67
CA ALA A 54 11.83 12.88 -7.79
C ALA A 54 10.34 13.26 -7.91
N ALA A 55 9.77 13.17 -9.11
CA ALA A 55 8.34 13.41 -9.32
C ALA A 55 7.48 12.30 -8.70
N SER A 56 7.87 11.04 -8.87
CA SER A 56 7.20 9.90 -8.25
C SER A 56 7.31 9.93 -6.73
N GLY A 57 8.49 10.20 -6.19
CA GLY A 57 8.68 10.35 -4.74
C GLY A 57 7.86 11.52 -4.16
N LEU A 58 7.86 12.68 -4.83
CA LEU A 58 7.05 13.83 -4.40
C LEU A 58 5.54 13.52 -4.47
N THR A 59 5.09 12.71 -5.43
CA THR A 59 3.70 12.22 -5.49
C THR A 59 3.32 11.50 -4.20
N ILE A 60 4.19 10.59 -3.75
CA ILE A 60 3.97 9.83 -2.51
C ILE A 60 4.02 10.74 -1.27
N ALA A 61 5.01 11.65 -1.20
CA ALA A 61 5.08 12.61 -0.10
C ALA A 61 3.83 13.50 0.00
N LYS A 62 3.29 13.93 -1.14
CA LYS A 62 2.02 14.68 -1.19
C LYS A 62 0.82 13.85 -0.74
N TYR A 63 0.75 12.58 -1.12
CA TYR A 63 -0.29 11.68 -0.66
C TYR A 63 -0.32 11.56 0.87
N PHE A 64 0.84 11.51 1.52
CA PHE A 64 0.94 11.52 2.99
C PHE A 64 0.84 12.91 3.63
N GLY A 65 0.56 13.96 2.86
CA GLY A 65 0.37 15.32 3.37
C GLY A 65 1.65 16.07 3.75
N VAL A 66 2.83 15.50 3.54
CA VAL A 66 4.14 16.13 3.87
C VAL A 66 4.87 16.69 2.66
N GLY A 67 4.30 16.56 1.46
CA GLY A 67 4.90 16.97 0.20
C GLY A 67 4.73 18.47 -0.13
N ASN A 68 4.64 19.37 0.86
CA ASN A 68 4.58 20.82 0.60
C ASN A 68 5.99 21.40 0.33
N VAL A 69 6.63 20.84 -0.68
CA VAL A 69 7.96 21.23 -1.16
C VAL A 69 7.95 21.26 -2.69
N SER A 70 8.86 22.03 -3.30
CA SER A 70 9.08 21.97 -4.74
C SER A 70 9.72 20.63 -5.14
N GLN A 71 9.61 20.25 -6.41
CA GLN A 71 10.28 19.04 -6.91
C GLN A 71 11.81 19.20 -6.86
N ASN A 72 12.32 20.45 -7.04
CA ASN A 72 13.73 20.76 -6.84
C ASN A 72 14.16 20.57 -5.37
N ASP A 73 13.33 20.98 -4.40
CA ASP A 73 13.64 20.76 -2.99
C ASP A 73 13.53 19.30 -2.58
N PHE A 74 12.57 18.55 -3.14
CA PHE A 74 12.51 17.11 -2.95
C PHE A 74 13.80 16.43 -3.46
N CYS A 75 14.25 16.82 -4.65
CA CYS A 75 15.53 16.38 -5.21
C CYS A 75 16.72 16.73 -4.28
N ASN A 76 16.75 17.94 -3.76
CA ASN A 76 17.80 18.36 -2.80
C ASN A 76 17.79 17.52 -1.52
N LEU A 77 16.60 17.29 -0.93
CA LEU A 77 16.46 16.43 0.25
C LEU A 77 16.95 15.00 -0.03
N ALA A 78 16.57 14.43 -1.16
CA ALA A 78 16.97 13.10 -1.62
C ALA A 78 18.51 12.99 -1.77
N ARG A 79 19.14 14.06 -2.22
CA ARG A 79 20.59 14.14 -2.44
C ARG A 79 21.38 14.55 -1.20
N GLY A 80 20.69 14.96 -0.13
CA GLY A 80 21.34 15.53 1.06
C GLY A 80 21.88 16.95 0.85
N TYR A 81 21.29 17.69 -0.09
CA TYR A 81 21.63 19.09 -0.35
C TYR A 81 20.70 20.04 0.42
N PRO A 82 21.13 21.27 0.70
CA PRO A 82 20.25 22.29 1.28
C PRO A 82 19.06 22.59 0.39
N ARG A 83 17.89 22.85 0.97
CA ARG A 83 16.73 23.37 0.23
C ARG A 83 17.03 24.74 -0.40
N GLY A 84 16.33 25.06 -1.48
CA GLY A 84 16.46 26.33 -2.21
C GLY A 84 17.69 26.39 -3.13
N GLY A 85 18.61 25.42 -3.04
CA GLY A 85 19.71 25.29 -3.97
C GLY A 85 19.28 24.63 -5.29
N TYR A 86 20.16 24.71 -6.28
CA TYR A 86 19.96 23.98 -7.55
C TYR A 86 20.19 22.47 -7.34
N CYS A 87 19.25 21.66 -7.81
CA CYS A 87 19.42 20.22 -7.88
C CYS A 87 19.72 19.77 -9.33
N PRO A 88 20.80 19.02 -9.58
CA PRO A 88 21.17 18.64 -10.94
C PRO A 88 20.11 17.75 -11.63
N ASN A 89 19.89 17.97 -12.92
CA ASN A 89 19.07 17.11 -13.77
C ASN A 89 19.80 15.79 -14.05
N GLN A 90 19.66 14.81 -13.17
CA GLN A 90 20.33 13.52 -13.20
C GLN A 90 19.38 12.38 -12.87
N ALA A 91 19.61 11.21 -13.45
CA ALA A 91 18.95 9.98 -13.07
C ALA A 91 19.18 9.68 -11.57
N GLY A 92 18.13 9.23 -10.89
CA GLY A 92 18.15 8.95 -9.46
C GLY A 92 18.10 7.47 -9.13
N GLN A 93 18.08 7.20 -7.85
CA GLN A 93 17.96 5.87 -7.27
C GLN A 93 16.87 5.91 -6.19
N LEU A 94 16.11 4.84 -6.02
CA LEU A 94 15.06 4.77 -4.99
C LEU A 94 15.59 5.00 -3.57
N GLN A 95 16.87 4.68 -3.31
CA GLN A 95 17.54 4.98 -2.04
C GLN A 95 17.69 6.48 -1.77
N TRP A 96 17.67 7.33 -2.81
CA TRP A 96 17.65 8.78 -2.61
C TRP A 96 16.27 9.23 -2.13
N ASP A 97 15.20 8.66 -2.68
CA ASP A 97 13.84 8.97 -2.25
C ASP A 97 13.61 8.57 -0.78
N GLN A 98 14.21 7.47 -0.31
CA GLN A 98 14.19 7.11 1.10
C GLN A 98 14.73 8.23 2.00
N ARG A 99 15.82 8.91 1.61
CA ARG A 99 16.35 10.06 2.37
C ARG A 99 15.39 11.24 2.37
N ALA A 100 14.76 11.53 1.22
CA ALA A 100 13.77 12.59 1.14
C ALA A 100 12.57 12.30 2.04
N PHE A 101 12.04 11.06 2.01
CA PHE A 101 10.94 10.64 2.89
C PHE A 101 11.32 10.79 4.36
N GLN A 102 12.48 10.31 4.76
CA GLN A 102 12.99 10.47 6.13
C GLN A 102 13.13 11.94 6.52
N ALA A 103 13.66 12.79 5.64
CA ALA A 103 13.78 14.23 5.87
C ALA A 103 12.44 14.95 5.97
N LEU A 104 11.38 14.39 5.39
CA LEU A 104 10.00 14.87 5.47
C LEU A 104 9.21 14.22 6.63
N GLY A 105 9.83 13.37 7.45
CA GLY A 105 9.20 12.75 8.62
C GLY A 105 8.41 11.47 8.33
N LEU A 106 8.58 10.87 7.16
CA LEU A 106 7.99 9.59 6.84
C LEU A 106 8.92 8.42 7.17
N SER A 107 8.35 7.26 7.44
CA SER A 107 9.08 6.00 7.33
C SER A 107 9.60 5.84 5.89
N PRO A 108 10.92 5.64 5.69
CA PRO A 108 11.50 5.65 4.35
C PRO A 108 11.18 4.40 3.52
N GLY A 109 10.59 3.37 4.13
CA GLY A 109 10.31 2.10 3.46
C GLY A 109 11.56 1.29 3.11
N TYR A 110 11.40 0.33 2.21
CA TYR A 110 12.43 -0.63 1.82
C TYR A 110 12.55 -0.72 0.31
N VAL A 111 13.77 -0.69 -0.21
CA VAL A 111 14.04 -1.00 -1.62
C VAL A 111 14.25 -2.50 -1.77
N SER A 112 13.49 -3.10 -2.69
CA SER A 112 13.53 -4.53 -3.01
C SER A 112 13.47 -4.76 -4.52
N GLY A 113 13.44 -6.01 -4.96
CA GLY A 113 12.95 -6.38 -6.28
C GLY A 113 11.43 -6.14 -6.41
N PRO A 114 10.82 -6.50 -7.55
CA PRO A 114 9.39 -6.39 -7.75
C PRO A 114 8.60 -7.08 -6.66
N LEU A 115 7.52 -6.46 -6.19
CA LEU A 115 6.60 -7.09 -5.25
C LEU A 115 5.77 -8.15 -6.00
N SER A 116 5.36 -9.20 -5.30
CA SER A 116 4.30 -10.08 -5.81
C SER A 116 2.98 -9.32 -5.92
N PHE A 117 2.02 -9.84 -6.67
CA PHE A 117 0.68 -9.21 -6.74
C PHE A 117 0.06 -9.05 -5.34
N GLN A 118 0.14 -10.09 -4.52
CA GLN A 118 -0.31 -10.03 -3.12
C GLN A 118 0.48 -9.00 -2.29
N GLY A 119 1.76 -8.79 -2.60
CA GLY A 119 2.56 -7.72 -1.99
C GLY A 119 2.03 -6.34 -2.37
N VAL A 120 1.62 -6.13 -3.63
CA VAL A 120 0.96 -4.88 -4.06
C VAL A 120 -0.37 -4.71 -3.33
N GLU A 121 -1.23 -5.74 -3.29
CA GLU A 121 -2.49 -5.71 -2.53
C GLU A 121 -2.25 -5.27 -1.08
N SER A 122 -1.30 -5.90 -0.39
CA SER A 122 -0.97 -5.58 1.00
C SER A 122 -0.49 -4.13 1.21
N GLU A 123 0.27 -3.58 0.25
CA GLU A 123 0.71 -2.18 0.33
C GLU A 123 -0.48 -1.22 0.13
N ILE A 124 -1.30 -1.45 -0.89
CA ILE A 124 -2.45 -0.58 -1.20
C ILE A 124 -3.51 -0.65 -0.09
N ASP A 125 -3.83 -1.84 0.43
CA ASP A 125 -4.74 -2.02 1.57
C ASP A 125 -4.19 -1.35 2.83
N GLY A 126 -2.87 -1.39 3.00
CA GLY A 126 -2.14 -0.66 4.03
C GLY A 126 -2.03 0.84 3.79
N ARG A 127 -2.69 1.39 2.74
CA ARG A 127 -2.67 2.80 2.32
C ARG A 127 -1.26 3.32 2.02
N ARG A 128 -0.43 2.49 1.41
CA ARG A 128 0.94 2.79 1.04
C ARG A 128 1.14 2.66 -0.47
N PRO A 129 1.25 3.78 -1.21
CA PRO A 129 1.66 3.75 -2.61
C PRO A 129 3.06 3.15 -2.76
N VAL A 130 3.30 2.44 -3.85
CA VAL A 130 4.60 1.83 -4.13
C VAL A 130 5.31 2.60 -5.24
N GLN A 131 6.52 3.09 -4.96
CA GLN A 131 7.37 3.67 -6.02
C GLN A 131 8.09 2.54 -6.75
N THR A 132 8.08 2.58 -8.07
CA THR A 132 8.72 1.55 -8.91
C THR A 132 9.91 2.11 -9.68
N GLY A 133 10.89 1.25 -9.92
CA GLY A 133 11.96 1.46 -10.89
C GLY A 133 11.82 0.43 -12.00
N ILE A 134 11.60 0.89 -13.23
CA ILE A 134 11.54 0.03 -14.42
C ILE A 134 12.76 0.29 -15.29
N TYR A 135 13.17 -0.75 -16.03
CA TYR A 135 14.21 -0.63 -17.08
C TYR A 135 13.60 -0.85 -18.44
N TRP A 136 13.83 0.10 -19.34
CA TRP A 136 13.39 0.00 -20.72
C TRP A 136 14.23 -1.03 -21.50
N SER A 137 13.60 -1.79 -22.36
CA SER A 137 14.31 -2.72 -23.27
C SER A 137 15.25 -2.00 -24.22
N ALA A 138 14.94 -0.75 -24.55
CA ALA A 138 15.80 0.14 -25.35
C ALA A 138 16.94 0.78 -24.55
N GLY A 139 17.06 0.48 -23.25
CA GLY A 139 18.04 1.07 -22.34
C GLY A 139 17.49 2.27 -21.55
N GLY A 140 18.11 2.53 -20.40
CA GLY A 140 17.65 3.54 -19.44
C GLY A 140 16.60 3.02 -18.47
N GLY A 141 16.23 3.85 -17.52
CA GLY A 141 15.25 3.53 -16.47
C GLY A 141 14.18 4.60 -16.37
N HIS A 142 13.09 4.25 -15.66
CA HIS A 142 12.01 5.18 -15.36
C HIS A 142 11.41 4.84 -13.99
N SER A 143 10.74 5.80 -13.37
CA SER A 143 10.07 5.61 -12.08
C SER A 143 8.61 6.00 -12.18
N GLN A 144 7.74 5.14 -11.64
CA GLN A 144 6.30 5.30 -11.62
C GLN A 144 5.78 5.06 -10.20
N VAL A 145 4.48 5.25 -9.96
CA VAL A 145 3.85 4.99 -8.66
C VAL A 145 2.67 4.05 -8.86
N ILE A 146 2.75 2.83 -8.30
CA ILE A 146 1.57 1.97 -8.18
C ILE A 146 0.72 2.52 -7.04
N TYR A 147 -0.57 2.75 -7.33
CA TYR A 147 -1.52 3.31 -6.39
C TYR A 147 -2.82 2.51 -6.27
N GLY A 148 -2.99 1.45 -7.05
CA GLY A 148 -4.20 0.65 -7.03
C GLY A 148 -4.01 -0.74 -7.61
N TYR A 149 -5.00 -1.59 -7.38
CA TYR A 149 -5.08 -2.95 -7.92
C TYR A 149 -6.53 -3.40 -8.07
N ASP A 150 -6.76 -4.37 -8.96
CA ASP A 150 -7.99 -5.14 -9.06
C ASP A 150 -7.66 -6.64 -8.98
N PRO A 151 -8.12 -7.36 -7.93
CA PRO A 151 -7.84 -8.78 -7.74
C PRO A 151 -8.56 -9.68 -8.74
N TYR A 152 -9.69 -9.23 -9.31
CA TYR A 152 -10.48 -10.03 -10.25
C TYR A 152 -9.81 -10.10 -11.63
N SER A 153 -9.40 -8.95 -12.15
CA SER A 153 -8.69 -8.85 -13.42
C SER A 153 -7.18 -9.05 -13.28
N ARG A 154 -6.65 -9.04 -12.03
CA ARG A 154 -5.21 -9.04 -11.70
C ARG A 154 -4.48 -7.90 -12.41
N THR A 155 -5.07 -6.72 -12.40
CA THR A 155 -4.49 -5.48 -12.90
C THR A 155 -3.93 -4.64 -11.76
N ILE A 156 -3.02 -3.74 -12.09
CA ILE A 156 -2.55 -2.67 -11.22
C ILE A 156 -2.80 -1.32 -11.87
N SER A 157 -3.11 -0.32 -11.05
CA SER A 157 -3.22 1.08 -11.45
C SER A 157 -1.94 1.81 -11.09
N TYR A 158 -1.37 2.56 -12.04
CA TYR A 158 -0.11 3.28 -11.82
C TYR A 158 -0.14 4.68 -12.41
N GLY A 159 0.59 5.59 -11.75
CA GLY A 159 0.84 6.94 -12.19
C GLY A 159 2.20 7.08 -12.87
N ASP A 160 2.24 7.82 -13.98
CA ASP A 160 3.47 8.07 -14.75
C ASP A 160 3.81 9.57 -14.74
N PRO A 161 5.03 9.96 -14.30
CA PRO A 161 5.46 11.35 -14.25
C PRO A 161 5.85 11.93 -15.62
N TRP A 162 6.04 11.11 -16.65
CA TRP A 162 6.52 11.59 -17.95
C TRP A 162 5.51 12.55 -18.61
N PRO A 163 5.95 13.73 -19.10
CA PRO A 163 5.02 14.78 -19.57
C PRO A 163 4.05 14.36 -20.66
N SER A 164 4.48 13.50 -21.58
CA SER A 164 3.65 13.03 -22.72
C SER A 164 2.95 11.70 -22.49
N SER A 165 3.19 11.01 -21.35
CA SER A 165 2.47 9.79 -21.00
C SER A 165 1.09 10.10 -20.41
N PRO A 166 0.11 9.20 -20.56
CA PRO A 166 -1.09 9.22 -19.75
C PRO A 166 -0.71 9.27 -18.27
N ARG A 167 -1.34 10.20 -17.53
CA ARG A 167 -0.99 10.44 -16.12
C ARG A 167 -1.32 9.26 -15.23
N TYR A 168 -2.38 8.53 -15.57
CA TYR A 168 -2.87 7.35 -14.88
C TYR A 168 -3.14 6.26 -15.91
N SER A 169 -2.74 5.05 -15.61
CA SER A 169 -2.90 3.89 -16.48
C SER A 169 -3.11 2.64 -15.67
N GLU A 170 -3.69 1.64 -16.31
CA GLU A 170 -3.84 0.29 -15.78
C GLU A 170 -3.12 -0.71 -16.67
N MET A 171 -2.63 -1.78 -16.07
CA MET A 171 -1.96 -2.86 -16.79
C MET A 171 -2.13 -4.19 -16.02
N ALA A 172 -2.26 -5.30 -16.75
CA ALA A 172 -2.17 -6.62 -16.13
C ALA A 172 -0.85 -6.73 -15.36
N TYR A 173 -0.92 -7.21 -14.11
CA TYR A 173 0.26 -7.30 -13.25
C TYR A 173 1.43 -8.05 -13.91
N SER A 174 1.15 -9.18 -14.58
CA SER A 174 2.19 -9.94 -15.29
C SER A 174 2.88 -9.12 -16.37
N SER A 175 2.13 -8.28 -17.08
CA SER A 175 2.66 -7.39 -18.11
C SER A 175 3.43 -6.21 -17.50
N TYR A 176 3.04 -5.72 -16.34
CA TYR A 176 3.80 -4.68 -15.63
C TYR A 176 5.14 -5.22 -15.09
N VAL A 177 5.15 -6.48 -14.63
CA VAL A 177 6.40 -7.12 -14.19
C VAL A 177 7.39 -7.26 -15.35
N SER A 178 6.92 -7.68 -16.53
CA SER A 178 7.79 -7.79 -17.71
C SER A 178 6.96 -7.81 -18.98
N ASN A 179 7.35 -7.00 -19.94
CA ASN A 179 6.80 -6.97 -21.29
C ASN A 179 7.90 -6.64 -22.31
N TYR A 180 7.50 -6.46 -23.59
CA TYR A 180 8.47 -6.16 -24.66
C TYR A 180 9.09 -4.76 -24.56
N GLN A 181 8.50 -3.84 -23.80
CA GLN A 181 8.97 -2.46 -23.65
C GLN A 181 9.85 -2.28 -22.42
N PHE A 182 9.49 -2.92 -21.28
CA PHE A 182 10.20 -2.74 -20.02
C PHE A 182 10.09 -3.96 -19.09
N GLN A 183 10.94 -3.92 -18.07
CA GLN A 183 10.92 -4.82 -16.93
C GLN A 183 10.84 -3.99 -15.64
N TRP A 184 9.92 -4.35 -14.73
CA TRP A 184 9.92 -3.82 -13.36
C TRP A 184 11.11 -4.44 -12.61
N ALA A 185 12.06 -3.62 -12.19
CA ALA A 185 13.31 -4.09 -11.59
C ALA A 185 13.37 -3.84 -10.07
N GLN A 186 12.80 -2.73 -9.60
CA GLN A 186 12.88 -2.32 -8.21
C GLN A 186 11.55 -1.77 -7.71
N ALA A 187 11.29 -2.00 -6.42
CA ALA A 187 10.18 -1.42 -5.67
C ALA A 187 10.71 -0.71 -4.42
N LEU A 188 10.15 0.44 -4.12
CA LEU A 188 10.27 1.08 -2.81
C LEU A 188 8.87 1.05 -2.17
N SER A 189 8.73 0.25 -1.12
CA SER A 189 7.48 -0.08 -0.44
C SER A 189 7.61 0.11 1.07
N GLY A 190 6.51 0.03 1.81
CA GLY A 190 6.50 0.25 3.26
C GLY A 190 6.73 1.71 3.65
N ILE A 191 6.50 2.65 2.73
CA ILE A 191 6.57 4.09 3.00
C ILE A 191 5.35 4.48 3.84
N GLY A 192 5.54 5.30 4.88
CA GLY A 192 4.39 5.72 5.70
C GLY A 192 4.77 6.63 6.86
N GLY A 193 3.73 7.08 7.58
CA GLY A 193 3.84 7.88 8.79
C GLY A 193 3.50 7.07 10.02
#